data_f84b14396191564bf0b1808dcf8b6f41
#
_entry.id   f84b14396191564bf0b1808dcf8b6f41
#
_cell.length_a   1.000
_cell.length_b   1.000
_cell.length_c   1.000
_cell.angle_alpha   90.00
_cell.angle_beta   90.00
_cell.angle_gamma   90.00
#
_symmetry.space_group_name_H-M   'P 1'
#
loop_
_entity.id
_entity.type
_entity.pdbx_description
1 polymer ?
#
loop_
_entity_poly.entity_id
_entity_poly.type
_entity_poly.pdbx_seq_one_letter_code
_entity_poly.pdbx_strand_id
1 'polypeptide(L)'
;MHALLRKGTPAQIRIIWNIRVPRVLAALIAGAGLSVSGLIMQTTLNNPMASPSTLGVSNAAVFGANLSIIAFAGGFLSTGNNISNYTSGINPYAASLMAFIFSVLSVLVILGLCRIRSFDPGVVVLAGIAIGSVWTAATTILQFYATDVGLSAAVIWNFGDLGRATYKTDLIMFVVVAAGFLVFMILSWRYNALLSGDVAAKSVGVNVELLRFISLLLSSVIVAVCVSFLGIIGFVGIICPHITKKIWGQNHHYSIPVSALTGSLLLLFADTISRSIGNGSALPVGAITSLLGAPFFVAIIFSRRCNNV
;
A
#
# COMPACT_ATOMS: atom_id res chain seq x y z
N MET A 1 -21.67 -0.94 23.43
CA MET A 1 -22.00 0.49 23.39
C MET A 1 -21.51 1.24 24.62
N HIS A 2 -21.74 0.77 25.85
CA HIS A 2 -21.27 1.43 27.09
C HIS A 2 -19.76 1.66 27.17
N ALA A 3 -18.93 0.75 26.65
CA ALA A 3 -17.46 0.89 26.71
C ALA A 3 -16.90 1.95 25.71
N LEU A 4 -17.61 2.28 24.64
CA LEU A 4 -17.31 3.42 23.76
C LEU A 4 -17.48 4.76 24.50
N LEU A 5 -18.48 4.84 25.38
CA LEU A 5 -18.74 6.01 26.24
C LEU A 5 -17.90 5.99 27.53
N ARG A 6 -16.87 5.14 27.62
CA ARG A 6 -16.02 4.93 28.81
C ARG A 6 -16.80 4.50 30.09
N LYS A 7 -17.99 3.92 29.91
CA LYS A 7 -18.86 3.41 31.00
C LYS A 7 -18.82 1.89 31.18
N GLY A 8 -17.76 1.22 30.66
CA GLY A 8 -17.55 -0.23 30.75
C GLY A 8 -16.53 -0.63 31.82
N THR A 9 -16.23 -1.93 31.90
CA THR A 9 -15.11 -2.40 32.74
C THR A 9 -13.77 -1.86 32.20
N PRO A 10 -12.73 -1.67 33.06
CA PRO A 10 -11.43 -1.16 32.64
C PRO A 10 -10.81 -1.98 31.48
N ALA A 11 -11.00 -3.31 31.48
CA ALA A 11 -10.54 -4.18 30.42
C ALA A 11 -11.26 -3.90 29.07
N GLN A 12 -12.57 -3.75 29.09
CA GLN A 12 -13.36 -3.44 27.89
C GLN A 12 -13.00 -2.05 27.31
N ILE A 13 -12.78 -1.07 28.16
CA ILE A 13 -12.36 0.28 27.74
C ILE A 13 -10.99 0.20 27.08
N ARG A 14 -10.03 -0.51 27.68
CA ARG A 14 -8.68 -0.69 27.12
C ARG A 14 -8.71 -1.40 25.76
N ILE A 15 -9.48 -2.47 25.60
CA ILE A 15 -9.62 -3.17 24.32
C ILE A 15 -10.18 -2.26 23.24
N ILE A 16 -11.23 -1.51 23.55
CA ILE A 16 -11.87 -0.64 22.55
C ILE A 16 -10.93 0.49 22.14
N TRP A 17 -10.44 1.25 23.11
CA TRP A 17 -9.68 2.45 22.81
C TRP A 17 -8.24 2.18 22.33
N ASN A 18 -7.54 1.17 22.89
CA ASN A 18 -6.15 0.93 22.56
C ASN A 18 -5.94 -0.09 21.43
N ILE A 19 -6.97 -0.89 21.10
CA ILE A 19 -6.83 -1.91 20.05
C ILE A 19 -7.82 -1.66 18.91
N ARG A 20 -9.13 -1.53 19.19
CA ARG A 20 -10.14 -1.46 18.12
C ARG A 20 -10.17 -0.13 17.42
N VAL A 21 -10.10 0.99 18.13
CA VAL A 21 -10.15 2.32 17.54
C VAL A 21 -8.95 2.59 16.63
N PRO A 22 -7.69 2.39 17.05
CA PRO A 22 -6.55 2.54 16.13
C PRO A 22 -6.67 1.66 14.90
N ARG A 23 -7.07 0.40 15.05
CA ARG A 23 -7.26 -0.52 13.94
C ARG A 23 -8.28 -0.04 12.91
N VAL A 24 -9.41 0.51 13.36
CA VAL A 24 -10.44 1.09 12.47
C VAL A 24 -9.92 2.35 11.78
N LEU A 25 -9.22 3.22 12.51
CA LEU A 25 -8.59 4.42 11.94
C LEU A 25 -7.56 4.05 10.89
N ALA A 26 -6.70 3.07 11.17
CA ALA A 26 -5.75 2.56 10.19
C ALA A 26 -6.42 2.03 8.92
N ALA A 27 -7.54 1.29 9.06
CA ALA A 27 -8.30 0.80 7.91
C ALA A 27 -8.83 1.95 7.03
N LEU A 28 -9.39 2.98 7.66
CA LEU A 28 -9.92 4.14 6.95
C LEU A 28 -8.81 4.93 6.23
N ILE A 29 -7.72 5.23 6.95
CA ILE A 29 -6.62 6.05 6.45
C ILE A 29 -5.85 5.30 5.35
N ALA A 30 -5.44 4.06 5.61
CA ALA A 30 -4.68 3.27 4.64
C ALA A 30 -5.53 2.89 3.43
N GLY A 31 -6.81 2.55 3.63
CA GLY A 31 -7.74 2.29 2.54
C GLY A 31 -7.88 3.47 1.60
N ALA A 32 -8.07 4.68 2.15
CA ALA A 32 -8.11 5.93 1.38
C ALA A 32 -6.80 6.16 0.62
N GLY A 33 -5.66 6.08 1.32
CA GLY A 33 -4.33 6.32 0.74
C GLY A 33 -4.00 5.36 -0.40
N LEU A 34 -4.18 4.06 -0.19
CA LEU A 34 -3.91 3.03 -1.19
C LEU A 34 -4.81 3.18 -2.42
N SER A 35 -6.10 3.46 -2.22
CA SER A 35 -7.07 3.63 -3.29
C SER A 35 -6.78 4.86 -4.14
N VAL A 36 -6.57 6.03 -3.52
CA VAL A 36 -6.26 7.27 -4.23
C VAL A 36 -4.93 7.15 -4.97
N SER A 37 -3.90 6.59 -4.33
CA SER A 37 -2.61 6.34 -4.99
C SER A 37 -2.76 5.45 -6.23
N GLY A 38 -3.59 4.41 -6.15
CA GLY A 38 -3.91 3.55 -7.29
C GLY A 38 -4.64 4.31 -8.40
N LEU A 39 -5.63 5.15 -8.07
CA LEU A 39 -6.36 5.98 -9.03
C LEU A 39 -5.42 6.89 -9.83
N ILE A 40 -4.55 7.58 -9.13
CA ILE A 40 -3.59 8.52 -9.75
C ILE A 40 -2.56 7.77 -10.59
N MET A 41 -2.03 6.63 -10.12
CA MET A 41 -1.12 5.80 -10.92
C MET A 41 -1.77 5.26 -12.19
N GLN A 42 -3.01 4.78 -12.12
CA GLN A 42 -3.76 4.31 -13.29
C GLN A 42 -3.94 5.42 -14.33
N THR A 43 -4.18 6.65 -13.88
CA THR A 43 -4.36 7.79 -14.79
C THR A 43 -3.05 8.24 -15.38
N THR A 44 -2.00 8.40 -14.58
CA THR A 44 -0.69 8.91 -15.04
C THR A 44 0.03 7.93 -15.93
N LEU A 45 -0.17 6.61 -15.74
CA LEU A 45 0.41 5.56 -16.57
C LEU A 45 -0.53 5.10 -17.68
N ASN A 46 -1.71 5.72 -17.81
CA ASN A 46 -2.76 5.32 -18.76
C ASN A 46 -2.95 3.77 -18.79
N ASN A 47 -2.89 3.16 -17.61
CA ASN A 47 -2.98 1.72 -17.46
C ASN A 47 -3.92 1.38 -16.29
N PRO A 48 -5.08 0.77 -16.54
CA PRO A 48 -6.06 0.43 -15.50
C PRO A 48 -5.56 -0.63 -14.52
N MET A 49 -4.46 -1.33 -14.84
CA MET A 49 -3.82 -2.32 -13.99
C MET A 49 -2.67 -1.74 -13.17
N ALA A 50 -2.32 -0.48 -13.37
CA ALA A 50 -1.26 0.15 -12.59
C ALA A 50 -1.66 0.24 -11.12
N SER A 51 -0.72 -0.12 -10.27
CA SER A 51 -0.86 -0.05 -8.82
C SER A 51 0.52 0.21 -8.20
N PRO A 52 0.57 0.63 -6.95
CA PRO A 52 1.85 0.80 -6.26
C PRO A 52 2.71 -0.47 -6.20
N SER A 53 2.08 -1.64 -6.18
CA SER A 53 2.79 -2.92 -6.22
C SER A 53 3.49 -3.17 -7.56
N THR A 54 2.95 -2.66 -8.67
CA THR A 54 3.59 -2.77 -10.00
C THR A 54 4.87 -1.95 -10.12
N LEU A 55 5.07 -0.96 -9.23
CA LEU A 55 6.33 -0.21 -9.13
C LEU A 55 7.33 -0.82 -8.14
N GLY A 56 7.11 -2.06 -7.68
CA GLY A 56 8.02 -2.74 -6.78
C GLY A 56 8.14 -2.14 -5.37
N VAL A 57 7.30 -1.16 -5.02
CA VAL A 57 7.31 -0.49 -3.70
C VAL A 57 7.11 -1.50 -2.57
N SER A 58 6.15 -2.40 -2.72
CA SER A 58 5.86 -3.43 -1.72
C SER A 58 7.00 -4.44 -1.57
N ASN A 59 7.64 -4.84 -2.68
CA ASN A 59 8.76 -5.78 -2.64
C ASN A 59 9.98 -5.18 -1.95
N ALA A 60 10.25 -3.89 -2.19
CA ALA A 60 11.30 -3.15 -1.51
C ALA A 60 11.00 -2.98 0.00
N ALA A 61 9.73 -2.73 0.37
CA ALA A 61 9.32 -2.69 1.77
C ALA A 61 9.57 -4.02 2.49
N VAL A 62 9.21 -5.13 1.82
CA VAL A 62 9.48 -6.49 2.32
C VAL A 62 10.96 -6.71 2.54
N PHE A 63 11.78 -6.38 1.56
CA PHE A 63 13.24 -6.51 1.71
C PHE A 63 13.76 -5.71 2.90
N GLY A 64 13.38 -4.43 3.02
CA GLY A 64 13.82 -3.56 4.11
C GLY A 64 13.40 -4.08 5.49
N ALA A 65 12.17 -4.52 5.63
CA ALA A 65 11.67 -5.10 6.88
C ALA A 65 12.39 -6.41 7.22
N ASN A 66 12.54 -7.31 6.24
CA ASN A 66 13.25 -8.57 6.43
C ASN A 66 14.73 -8.34 6.78
N LEU A 67 15.37 -7.34 6.16
CA LEU A 67 16.73 -6.95 6.52
C LEU A 67 16.83 -6.52 7.99
N SER A 68 15.86 -5.73 8.47
CA SER A 68 15.80 -5.35 9.88
C SER A 68 15.61 -6.54 10.80
N ILE A 69 14.67 -7.44 10.46
CA ILE A 69 14.30 -8.59 11.30
C ILE A 69 15.39 -9.65 11.29
N ILE A 70 15.95 -9.98 10.12
CA ILE A 70 16.89 -11.08 9.97
C ILE A 70 18.31 -10.62 10.31
N ALA A 71 18.79 -9.52 9.69
CA ALA A 71 20.18 -9.12 9.84
C ALA A 71 20.45 -8.34 11.13
N PHE A 72 19.55 -7.45 11.55
CA PHE A 72 19.82 -6.56 12.69
C PHE A 72 19.19 -7.01 14.01
N ALA A 73 18.15 -7.84 13.99
CA ALA A 73 17.52 -8.35 15.22
C ALA A 73 18.01 -9.75 15.64
N GLY A 74 19.11 -10.23 15.08
CA GLY A 74 19.70 -11.52 15.46
C GLY A 74 19.06 -12.76 14.85
N GLY A 75 18.29 -12.59 13.78
CA GLY A 75 17.66 -13.69 13.03
C GLY A 75 18.58 -14.37 12.01
N PHE A 76 19.89 -14.10 12.01
CA PHE A 76 20.87 -14.70 11.10
C PHE A 76 21.43 -16.02 11.67
N LEU A 77 21.65 -17.02 10.82
CA LEU A 77 22.20 -18.34 11.20
C LEU A 77 23.54 -18.25 11.95
N SER A 78 24.37 -17.23 11.64
CA SER A 78 25.65 -17.03 12.30
C SER A 78 25.56 -16.59 13.76
N THR A 79 24.39 -16.12 14.21
CA THR A 79 24.21 -15.57 15.57
C THR A 79 23.72 -16.60 16.59
N GLY A 80 23.42 -17.83 16.13
CA GLY A 80 22.89 -18.92 16.95
C GLY A 80 21.40 -18.82 17.22
N ASN A 81 20.77 -19.97 17.53
CA ASN A 81 19.32 -20.08 17.74
C ASN A 81 18.86 -19.63 19.15
N ASN A 82 19.47 -18.61 19.74
CA ASN A 82 19.06 -18.10 21.05
C ASN A 82 17.82 -17.20 20.92
N ILE A 83 16.65 -17.75 21.24
CA ILE A 83 15.36 -17.07 21.24
C ILE A 83 15.38 -15.79 22.11
N SER A 84 16.13 -15.80 23.22
CA SER A 84 16.26 -14.65 24.12
C SER A 84 16.96 -13.46 23.45
N ASN A 85 17.98 -13.70 22.63
CA ASN A 85 18.67 -12.63 21.88
C ASN A 85 17.80 -12.06 20.77
N TYR A 86 16.96 -12.90 20.13
CA TYR A 86 16.04 -12.50 19.09
C TYR A 86 14.92 -11.61 19.62
N THR A 87 14.27 -11.97 20.73
CA THR A 87 13.14 -11.21 21.30
C THR A 87 13.54 -9.86 21.87
N SER A 88 14.79 -9.69 22.33
CA SER A 88 15.29 -8.40 22.83
C SER A 88 15.73 -7.44 21.72
N GLY A 89 15.98 -7.93 20.50
CA GLY A 89 16.45 -7.13 19.37
C GLY A 89 15.37 -6.62 18.42
N ILE A 90 14.14 -7.12 18.48
CA ILE A 90 13.07 -6.71 17.55
C ILE A 90 12.50 -5.36 17.99
N ASN A 91 12.88 -4.33 17.25
CA ASN A 91 12.23 -3.03 17.34
C ASN A 91 11.24 -2.88 16.17
N PRO A 92 9.91 -2.85 16.42
CA PRO A 92 8.91 -2.73 15.36
C PRO A 92 9.07 -1.45 14.52
N TYR A 93 9.55 -0.39 15.15
CA TYR A 93 9.80 0.87 14.44
C TYR A 93 11.02 0.78 13.51
N ALA A 94 12.04 -0.02 13.86
CA ALA A 94 13.20 -0.23 12.99
C ALA A 94 12.81 -0.98 11.72
N ALA A 95 11.99 -2.02 11.82
CA ALA A 95 11.47 -2.75 10.66
C ALA A 95 10.62 -1.84 9.76
N SER A 96 9.74 -1.02 10.35
CA SER A 96 8.94 -0.05 9.61
C SER A 96 9.79 1.02 8.94
N LEU A 97 10.81 1.54 9.63
CA LEU A 97 11.72 2.54 9.07
C LEU A 97 12.52 1.98 7.89
N MET A 98 13.07 0.76 8.01
CA MET A 98 13.80 0.10 6.92
C MET A 98 12.87 -0.20 5.74
N ALA A 99 11.66 -0.69 5.99
CA ALA A 99 10.66 -0.89 4.94
C ALA A 99 10.38 0.42 4.18
N PHE A 100 10.22 1.53 4.88
CA PHE A 100 10.01 2.85 4.28
C PHE A 100 11.22 3.32 3.45
N ILE A 101 12.44 3.24 4.01
CA ILE A 101 13.67 3.67 3.34
C ILE A 101 13.85 2.91 2.02
N PHE A 102 13.76 1.58 2.04
CA PHE A 102 13.94 0.77 0.83
C PHE A 102 12.82 0.97 -0.19
N SER A 103 11.58 1.20 0.25
CA SER A 103 10.47 1.57 -0.63
C SER A 103 10.75 2.88 -1.36
N VAL A 104 11.16 3.92 -0.64
CA VAL A 104 11.49 5.23 -1.24
C VAL A 104 12.70 5.11 -2.16
N LEU A 105 13.75 4.39 -1.75
CA LEU A 105 14.92 4.12 -2.57
C LEU A 105 14.55 3.45 -3.90
N SER A 106 13.71 2.40 -3.85
CA SER A 106 13.20 1.72 -5.05
C SER A 106 12.52 2.67 -6.01
N VAL A 107 11.65 3.51 -5.49
CA VAL A 107 10.92 4.51 -6.30
C VAL A 107 11.88 5.52 -6.92
N LEU A 108 12.84 6.04 -6.16
CA LEU A 108 13.82 6.99 -6.68
C LEU A 108 14.67 6.39 -7.79
N VAL A 109 15.07 5.12 -7.66
CA VAL A 109 15.80 4.38 -8.72
C VAL A 109 14.93 4.25 -9.97
N ILE A 110 13.66 3.84 -9.82
CA ILE A 110 12.74 3.69 -10.96
C ILE A 110 12.51 5.03 -11.65
N LEU A 111 12.22 6.08 -10.90
CA LEU A 111 11.99 7.41 -11.45
C LEU A 111 13.25 7.98 -12.13
N GLY A 112 14.43 7.69 -11.56
CA GLY A 112 15.73 8.04 -12.18
C GLY A 112 15.93 7.35 -13.54
N LEU A 113 15.63 6.05 -13.63
CA LEU A 113 15.69 5.29 -14.90
C LEU A 113 14.65 5.79 -15.90
N CYS A 114 13.43 6.07 -15.46
CA CYS A 114 12.34 6.53 -16.33
C CYS A 114 12.59 7.93 -16.90
N ARG A 115 13.35 8.77 -16.21
CA ARG A 115 13.72 10.10 -16.69
C ARG A 115 14.48 10.04 -18.02
N ILE A 116 15.27 8.98 -18.25
CA ILE A 116 16.05 8.77 -19.50
C ILE A 116 15.11 8.61 -20.71
N ARG A 117 13.90 8.09 -20.52
CA ARG A 117 12.89 7.82 -21.57
C ARG A 117 11.64 8.70 -21.40
N SER A 118 11.79 9.93 -20.89
CA SER A 118 10.71 10.93 -20.77
C SER A 118 9.44 10.39 -20.08
N PHE A 119 9.61 9.50 -19.09
CA PHE A 119 8.50 8.89 -18.33
C PHE A 119 7.45 8.16 -19.19
N ASP A 120 7.90 7.46 -20.24
CA ASP A 120 7.01 6.57 -20.99
C ASP A 120 6.33 5.56 -20.08
N PRO A 121 4.99 5.45 -20.11
CA PRO A 121 4.24 4.57 -19.21
C PRO A 121 4.66 3.10 -19.25
N GLY A 122 4.99 2.60 -20.45
CA GLY A 122 5.46 1.22 -20.63
C GLY A 122 6.82 1.00 -19.95
N VAL A 123 7.74 1.95 -20.09
CA VAL A 123 9.07 1.89 -19.45
C VAL A 123 8.95 1.93 -17.94
N VAL A 124 8.05 2.76 -17.39
CA VAL A 124 7.81 2.84 -15.92
C VAL A 124 7.36 1.49 -15.36
N VAL A 125 6.40 0.83 -16.02
CA VAL A 125 5.89 -0.48 -15.59
C VAL A 125 6.98 -1.56 -15.70
N LEU A 126 7.71 -1.61 -16.81
CA LEU A 126 8.80 -2.58 -17.00
C LEU A 126 9.93 -2.39 -15.99
N ALA A 127 10.33 -1.14 -15.73
CA ALA A 127 11.33 -0.82 -14.71
C ALA A 127 10.85 -1.26 -13.32
N GLY A 128 9.57 -1.04 -13.01
CA GLY A 128 8.94 -1.48 -11.75
C GLY A 128 9.00 -3.00 -11.57
N ILE A 129 8.66 -3.75 -12.61
CA ILE A 129 8.73 -5.23 -12.59
C ILE A 129 10.18 -5.70 -12.41
N ALA A 130 11.12 -5.14 -13.16
CA ALA A 130 12.54 -5.52 -13.09
C ALA A 130 13.14 -5.23 -11.70
N ILE A 131 12.97 -4.02 -11.18
CA ILE A 131 13.46 -3.63 -9.84
C ILE A 131 12.73 -4.42 -8.75
N GLY A 132 11.42 -4.65 -8.89
CA GLY A 132 10.66 -5.50 -7.98
C GLY A 132 11.19 -6.94 -7.92
N SER A 133 11.62 -7.51 -9.05
CA SER A 133 12.24 -8.83 -9.10
C SER A 133 13.60 -8.86 -8.40
N VAL A 134 14.40 -7.79 -8.52
CA VAL A 134 15.66 -7.65 -7.77
C VAL A 134 15.42 -7.68 -6.25
N TRP A 135 14.43 -6.92 -5.77
CA TRP A 135 14.08 -6.92 -4.34
C TRP A 135 13.55 -8.27 -3.86
N THR A 136 12.76 -8.96 -4.69
CA THR A 136 12.28 -10.32 -4.38
C THR A 136 13.44 -11.29 -4.26
N ALA A 137 14.37 -11.29 -5.22
CA ALA A 137 15.55 -12.14 -5.19
C ALA A 137 16.44 -11.83 -3.96
N ALA A 138 16.68 -10.55 -3.67
CA ALA A 138 17.43 -10.13 -2.49
C ALA A 138 16.77 -10.59 -1.17
N THR A 139 15.43 -10.51 -1.09
CA THR A 139 14.66 -11.02 0.06
C THR A 139 14.82 -12.54 0.20
N THR A 140 14.73 -13.28 -0.89
CA THR A 140 14.90 -14.75 -0.87
C THR A 140 16.30 -15.16 -0.40
N ILE A 141 17.35 -14.47 -0.88
CA ILE A 141 18.73 -14.70 -0.44
C ILE A 141 18.86 -14.42 1.07
N LEU A 142 18.28 -13.33 1.54
CA LEU A 142 18.31 -12.96 2.96
C LEU A 142 17.59 -14.01 3.83
N GLN A 143 16.43 -14.49 3.38
CA GLN A 143 15.64 -15.51 4.05
C GLN A 143 16.35 -16.89 4.07
N PHE A 144 17.14 -17.21 3.06
CA PHE A 144 17.94 -18.44 3.00
C PHE A 144 18.95 -18.53 4.15
N TYR A 145 19.52 -17.40 4.57
CA TYR A 145 20.46 -17.34 5.70
C TYR A 145 19.77 -17.06 7.05
N ALA A 146 18.46 -17.05 7.10
CA ALA A 146 17.72 -16.77 8.33
C ALA A 146 17.62 -18.02 9.23
N THR A 147 17.54 -17.81 10.54
CA THR A 147 17.10 -18.84 11.48
C THR A 147 15.60 -19.10 11.32
N ASP A 148 15.10 -20.25 11.78
CA ASP A 148 13.66 -20.56 11.73
C ASP A 148 12.81 -19.49 12.41
N VAL A 149 13.28 -18.97 13.54
CA VAL A 149 12.59 -17.89 14.27
C VAL A 149 12.61 -16.58 13.46
N GLY A 150 13.76 -16.23 12.89
CA GLY A 150 13.91 -15.07 12.04
C GLY A 150 13.05 -15.13 10.78
N LEU A 151 13.04 -16.29 10.13
CA LEU A 151 12.21 -16.54 8.95
C LEU A 151 10.71 -16.44 9.27
N SER A 152 10.27 -17.09 10.36
CA SER A 152 8.87 -17.03 10.81
C SER A 152 8.42 -15.58 11.08
N ALA A 153 9.24 -14.79 11.78
CA ALA A 153 8.94 -13.40 12.06
C ALA A 153 8.90 -12.53 10.79
N ALA A 154 9.82 -12.77 9.85
CA ALA A 154 9.85 -12.10 8.56
C ALA A 154 8.60 -12.41 7.72
N VAL A 155 8.17 -13.67 7.68
CA VAL A 155 6.94 -14.10 6.99
C VAL A 155 5.70 -13.49 7.64
N ILE A 156 5.61 -13.49 8.97
CA ILE A 156 4.49 -12.86 9.71
C ILE A 156 4.44 -11.34 9.42
N TRP A 157 5.61 -10.69 9.28
CA TRP A 157 5.63 -9.28 8.93
C TRP A 157 5.04 -9.00 7.55
N ASN A 158 5.27 -9.89 6.58
CA ASN A 158 4.75 -9.75 5.22
C ASN A 158 3.22 -9.84 5.17
N PHE A 159 2.60 -10.46 6.16
CA PHE A 159 1.13 -10.49 6.26
C PHE A 159 0.61 -9.12 6.67
N GLY A 160 -0.25 -8.53 5.85
CA GLY A 160 -0.92 -7.28 6.20
C GLY A 160 -1.78 -7.43 7.45
N ASP A 161 -1.48 -6.66 8.49
CA ASP A 161 -2.22 -6.68 9.75
C ASP A 161 -2.46 -5.26 10.27
N LEU A 162 -3.72 -4.88 10.31
CA LEU A 162 -4.17 -3.61 10.88
C LEU A 162 -4.05 -3.56 12.43
N GLY A 163 -3.87 -4.71 13.07
CA GLY A 163 -3.66 -4.80 14.52
C GLY A 163 -2.33 -4.22 15.01
N ARG A 164 -1.38 -3.97 14.09
CA ARG A 164 -0.12 -3.27 14.40
C ARG A 164 -0.27 -1.76 14.57
N ALA A 165 -1.41 -1.21 14.16
CA ALA A 165 -1.66 0.21 14.21
C ALA A 165 -1.73 0.72 15.65
N THR A 166 -1.18 1.90 15.85
CA THR A 166 -1.24 2.68 17.09
C THR A 166 -1.64 4.10 16.73
N TYR A 167 -2.14 4.88 17.68
CA TYR A 167 -2.49 6.28 17.43
C TYR A 167 -1.33 7.10 16.85
N LYS A 168 -0.07 6.80 17.21
CA LYS A 168 1.11 7.47 16.67
C LYS A 168 1.31 7.13 15.19
N THR A 169 1.23 5.85 14.84
CA THR A 169 1.36 5.40 13.45
C THR A 169 0.20 5.88 12.59
N ASP A 170 -1.02 5.88 13.13
CA ASP A 170 -2.21 6.40 12.47
C ASP A 170 -2.09 7.89 12.16
N LEU A 171 -1.55 8.67 13.12
CA LEU A 171 -1.33 10.10 12.90
C LEU A 171 -0.30 10.35 11.78
N ILE A 172 0.81 9.60 11.75
CA ILE A 172 1.80 9.71 10.67
C ILE A 172 1.17 9.36 9.33
N MET A 173 0.46 8.23 9.24
CA MET A 173 -0.25 7.83 8.03
C MET A 173 -1.27 8.89 7.61
N PHE A 174 -2.07 9.41 8.55
CA PHE A 174 -3.07 10.44 8.27
C PHE A 174 -2.46 11.70 7.69
N VAL A 175 -1.38 12.21 8.28
CA VAL A 175 -0.71 13.42 7.79
C VAL A 175 -0.20 13.24 6.36
N VAL A 176 0.44 12.11 6.07
CA VAL A 176 0.99 11.84 4.72
C VAL A 176 -0.12 11.60 3.70
N VAL A 177 -1.15 10.82 4.07
CA VAL A 177 -2.29 10.56 3.18
C VAL A 177 -3.10 11.83 2.91
N ALA A 178 -3.38 12.63 3.96
CA ALA A 178 -4.12 13.89 3.81
C ALA A 178 -3.33 14.92 2.97
N ALA A 179 -2.04 15.07 3.21
CA ALA A 179 -1.18 15.94 2.40
C ALA A 179 -1.19 15.51 0.92
N GLY A 180 -1.00 14.21 0.66
CA GLY A 180 -1.06 13.68 -0.70
C GLY A 180 -2.43 13.84 -1.34
N PHE A 181 -3.51 13.58 -0.61
CA PHE A 181 -4.87 13.79 -1.06
C PHE A 181 -5.12 15.26 -1.49
N LEU A 182 -4.69 16.22 -0.67
CA LEU A 182 -4.81 17.64 -0.98
C LEU A 182 -4.05 18.01 -2.25
N VAL A 183 -2.80 17.53 -2.41
CA VAL A 183 -2.03 17.78 -3.64
C VAL A 183 -2.72 17.17 -4.86
N PHE A 184 -3.25 15.95 -4.77
CA PHE A 184 -3.98 15.34 -5.88
C PHE A 184 -5.27 16.07 -6.21
N MET A 185 -5.98 16.60 -5.22
CA MET A 185 -7.16 17.44 -5.45
C MET A 185 -6.81 18.74 -6.19
N ILE A 186 -5.73 19.42 -5.81
CA ILE A 186 -5.23 20.61 -6.49
C ILE A 186 -4.85 20.31 -7.95
N LEU A 187 -4.28 19.12 -8.20
CA LEU A 187 -3.87 18.68 -9.53
C LEU A 187 -5.00 18.05 -10.36
N SER A 188 -6.21 17.94 -9.83
CA SER A 188 -7.33 17.19 -10.43
C SER A 188 -7.63 17.59 -11.85
N TRP A 189 -7.61 18.89 -12.17
CA TRP A 189 -7.83 19.40 -13.53
C TRP A 189 -6.73 18.95 -14.51
N ARG A 190 -5.47 18.83 -14.06
CA ARG A 190 -4.35 18.35 -14.88
C ARG A 190 -4.50 16.87 -15.20
N TYR A 191 -5.01 16.08 -14.25
CA TYR A 191 -5.34 14.67 -14.50
C TYR A 191 -6.51 14.54 -15.49
N ASN A 192 -7.50 15.41 -15.43
CA ASN A 192 -8.59 15.42 -16.41
C ASN A 192 -8.08 15.77 -17.82
N ALA A 193 -7.17 16.72 -17.94
CA ALA A 193 -6.51 17.02 -19.22
C ALA A 193 -5.72 15.79 -19.75
N LEU A 194 -5.05 15.05 -18.87
CA LEU A 194 -4.28 13.86 -19.24
C LEU A 194 -5.15 12.70 -19.77
N LEU A 195 -6.43 12.64 -19.40
CA LEU A 195 -7.37 11.64 -19.95
C LEU A 195 -7.58 11.77 -21.46
N SER A 196 -7.39 12.98 -22.03
CA SER A 196 -7.47 13.21 -23.48
C SER A 196 -6.18 12.86 -24.22
N GLY A 197 -5.17 12.35 -23.52
CA GLY A 197 -3.87 11.97 -24.05
C GLY A 197 -2.78 13.04 -23.85
N ASP A 198 -1.54 12.62 -24.00
CA ASP A 198 -0.36 13.45 -23.72
C ASP A 198 -0.28 14.71 -24.59
N VAL A 199 -0.59 14.56 -25.90
CA VAL A 199 -0.53 15.67 -26.85
C VAL A 199 -1.58 16.72 -26.49
N ALA A 200 -2.81 16.30 -26.21
CA ALA A 200 -3.89 17.18 -25.80
C ALA A 200 -3.60 17.87 -24.45
N ALA A 201 -3.03 17.15 -23.49
CA ALA A 201 -2.63 17.73 -22.21
C ALA A 201 -1.53 18.79 -22.37
N LYS A 202 -0.54 18.55 -23.23
CA LYS A 202 0.53 19.52 -23.54
C LYS A 202 0.01 20.77 -24.23
N SER A 203 -0.98 20.66 -25.12
CA SER A 203 -1.56 21.79 -25.83
C SER A 203 -2.29 22.77 -24.91
N VAL A 204 -2.82 22.30 -23.77
CA VAL A 204 -3.44 23.14 -22.73
C VAL A 204 -2.45 23.57 -21.63
N GLY A 205 -1.16 23.41 -21.87
CA GLY A 205 -0.09 23.89 -20.98
C GLY A 205 0.27 22.95 -19.81
N VAL A 206 -0.14 21.68 -19.84
CA VAL A 206 0.24 20.72 -18.80
C VAL A 206 1.63 20.14 -19.09
N ASN A 207 2.57 20.28 -18.16
CA ASN A 207 3.83 19.56 -18.21
C ASN A 207 3.61 18.11 -17.78
N VAL A 208 3.41 17.22 -18.76
CA VAL A 208 3.06 15.80 -18.54
C VAL A 208 4.17 15.04 -17.79
N GLU A 209 5.44 15.31 -18.10
CA GLU A 209 6.57 14.64 -17.45
C GLU A 209 6.67 14.99 -15.98
N LEU A 210 6.57 16.27 -15.65
CA LEU A 210 6.57 16.73 -14.26
C LEU A 210 5.35 16.22 -13.49
N LEU A 211 4.17 16.20 -14.14
CA LEU A 211 2.95 15.67 -13.54
C LEU A 211 3.11 14.19 -13.21
N ARG A 212 3.64 13.39 -14.14
CA ARG A 212 3.93 11.96 -13.92
C ARG A 212 4.93 11.77 -12.79
N PHE A 213 6.04 12.49 -12.81
CA PHE A 213 7.06 12.40 -11.77
C PHE A 213 6.48 12.66 -10.37
N ILE A 214 5.80 13.80 -10.18
CA ILE A 214 5.22 14.18 -8.89
C ILE A 214 4.16 13.16 -8.45
N SER A 215 3.30 12.74 -9.37
CA SER A 215 2.21 11.81 -9.09
C SER A 215 2.72 10.44 -8.67
N LEU A 216 3.69 9.89 -9.39
CA LEU A 216 4.29 8.59 -9.07
C LEU A 216 5.06 8.64 -7.76
N LEU A 217 5.85 9.69 -7.53
CA LEU A 217 6.59 9.86 -6.29
C LEU A 217 5.64 9.96 -5.09
N LEU A 218 4.65 10.84 -5.15
CA LEU A 218 3.73 11.08 -4.03
C LEU A 218 2.86 9.86 -3.75
N SER A 219 2.31 9.21 -4.80
CA SER A 219 1.56 7.96 -4.65
C SER A 219 2.41 6.86 -4.00
N SER A 220 3.67 6.75 -4.40
CA SER A 220 4.58 5.75 -3.85
C SER A 220 4.96 6.04 -2.40
N VAL A 221 5.14 7.30 -2.01
CA VAL A 221 5.39 7.70 -0.62
C VAL A 221 4.21 7.37 0.27
N ILE A 222 2.96 7.66 -0.18
CA ILE A 222 1.75 7.28 0.56
C ILE A 222 1.72 5.78 0.82
N VAL A 223 1.97 4.99 -0.23
CA VAL A 223 1.95 3.52 -0.12
C VAL A 223 3.09 3.01 0.73
N ALA A 224 4.30 3.56 0.59
CA ALA A 224 5.45 3.20 1.41
C ALA A 224 5.17 3.40 2.89
N VAL A 225 4.54 4.51 3.28
CA VAL A 225 4.13 4.76 4.67
C VAL A 225 3.08 3.76 5.14
N CYS A 226 2.03 3.51 4.35
CA CYS A 226 0.99 2.54 4.72
C CYS A 226 1.56 1.11 4.88
N VAL A 227 2.37 0.66 3.90
CA VAL A 227 2.96 -0.69 3.93
C VAL A 227 3.99 -0.84 5.04
N SER A 228 4.77 0.20 5.35
CA SER A 228 5.79 0.14 6.40
C SER A 228 5.20 -0.10 7.79
N PHE A 229 4.01 0.39 8.07
CA PHE A 229 3.35 0.18 9.37
C PHE A 229 2.42 -1.03 9.40
N LEU A 230 1.72 -1.31 8.30
CA LEU A 230 0.66 -2.30 8.26
C LEU A 230 1.05 -3.62 7.57
N GLY A 231 2.20 -3.66 6.89
CA GLY A 231 2.58 -4.77 6.02
C GLY A 231 1.88 -4.70 4.65
N ILE A 232 1.97 -5.77 3.86
CA ILE A 232 1.47 -5.78 2.49
C ILE A 232 -0.06 -5.85 2.47
N ILE A 233 -0.69 -4.87 1.81
CA ILE A 233 -2.13 -4.85 1.53
C ILE A 233 -2.29 -4.73 0.02
N GLY A 234 -2.76 -5.80 -0.61
CA GLY A 234 -2.92 -5.87 -2.07
C GLY A 234 -4.32 -5.46 -2.55
N PHE A 235 -4.44 -5.25 -3.86
CA PHE A 235 -5.66 -5.06 -4.63
C PHE A 235 -6.52 -3.82 -4.33
N VAL A 236 -6.45 -3.18 -3.17
CA VAL A 236 -7.22 -1.97 -2.83
C VAL A 236 -7.00 -0.87 -3.88
N GLY A 237 -5.73 -0.62 -4.26
CA GLY A 237 -5.37 0.38 -5.26
C GLY A 237 -5.73 0.02 -6.72
N ILE A 238 -6.22 -1.19 -6.98
CA ILE A 238 -6.71 -1.60 -8.31
C ILE A 238 -8.23 -1.57 -8.35
N ILE A 239 -8.87 -2.17 -7.36
CA ILE A 239 -10.31 -2.41 -7.34
C ILE A 239 -11.09 -1.12 -7.11
N CYS A 240 -10.71 -0.37 -6.05
CA CYS A 240 -11.49 0.81 -5.65
C CYS A 240 -11.52 1.90 -6.72
N PRO A 241 -10.39 2.26 -7.38
CA PRO A 241 -10.43 3.17 -8.50
C PRO A 241 -11.31 2.69 -9.65
N HIS A 242 -11.31 1.37 -9.92
CA HIS A 242 -12.12 0.81 -10.99
C HIS A 242 -13.63 0.92 -10.68
N ILE A 243 -14.04 0.57 -9.46
CA ILE A 243 -15.42 0.74 -8.98
C ILE A 243 -15.81 2.23 -9.07
N THR A 244 -14.95 3.11 -8.59
CA THR A 244 -15.17 4.56 -8.60
C THR A 244 -15.41 5.08 -10.01
N LYS A 245 -14.52 4.75 -10.96
CA LYS A 245 -14.63 5.18 -12.36
C LYS A 245 -15.90 4.64 -13.03
N LYS A 246 -16.34 3.43 -12.67
CA LYS A 246 -17.54 2.82 -13.23
C LYS A 246 -18.82 3.49 -12.74
N ILE A 247 -18.88 3.94 -11.48
CA ILE A 247 -20.09 4.49 -10.84
C ILE A 247 -20.17 6.02 -11.01
N TRP A 248 -19.06 6.74 -10.80
CA TRP A 248 -19.00 8.21 -10.80
C TRP A 248 -18.29 8.82 -12.02
N GLY A 249 -17.77 7.99 -12.94
CA GLY A 249 -17.06 8.46 -14.12
C GLY A 249 -15.60 8.78 -13.86
N GLN A 250 -14.94 9.39 -14.86
CA GLN A 250 -13.49 9.59 -14.88
C GLN A 250 -13.05 10.98 -14.39
N ASN A 251 -13.97 11.90 -14.06
CA ASN A 251 -13.60 13.23 -13.59
C ASN A 251 -12.92 13.17 -12.23
N HIS A 252 -11.63 13.53 -12.17
CA HIS A 252 -10.79 13.41 -10.98
C HIS A 252 -11.24 14.28 -9.81
N HIS A 253 -11.95 15.37 -10.06
CA HIS A 253 -12.51 16.20 -8.99
C HIS A 253 -13.47 15.40 -8.08
N TYR A 254 -14.25 14.50 -8.68
CA TYR A 254 -15.17 13.61 -7.95
C TYR A 254 -14.57 12.24 -7.67
N SER A 255 -13.76 11.72 -8.61
CA SER A 255 -13.22 10.36 -8.49
C SER A 255 -12.19 10.24 -7.35
N ILE A 256 -11.40 11.29 -7.04
CA ILE A 256 -10.43 11.26 -5.94
C ILE A 256 -11.13 11.07 -4.58
N PRO A 257 -12.10 11.92 -4.16
CA PRO A 257 -12.77 11.73 -2.86
C PRO A 257 -13.59 10.44 -2.80
N VAL A 258 -14.27 10.08 -3.89
CA VAL A 258 -15.03 8.82 -3.92
C VAL A 258 -14.11 7.61 -3.85
N SER A 259 -12.95 7.65 -4.51
CA SER A 259 -11.94 6.59 -4.42
C SER A 259 -11.38 6.45 -2.99
N ALA A 260 -11.16 7.55 -2.29
CA ALA A 260 -10.77 7.52 -0.88
C ALA A 260 -11.83 6.82 -0.02
N LEU A 261 -13.11 7.16 -0.18
CA LEU A 261 -14.20 6.55 0.56
C LEU A 261 -14.38 5.06 0.23
N THR A 262 -14.34 4.69 -1.05
CA THR A 262 -14.46 3.27 -1.46
C THR A 262 -13.29 2.43 -0.94
N GLY A 263 -12.07 2.98 -0.94
CA GLY A 263 -10.91 2.32 -0.37
C GLY A 263 -11.01 2.12 1.14
N SER A 264 -11.43 3.14 1.85
CA SER A 264 -11.70 3.08 3.29
C SER A 264 -12.74 2.02 3.63
N LEU A 265 -13.84 1.99 2.90
CA LEU A 265 -14.93 1.02 3.10
C LEU A 265 -14.48 -0.41 2.79
N LEU A 266 -13.77 -0.61 1.67
CA LEU A 266 -13.28 -1.94 1.28
C LEU A 266 -12.32 -2.51 2.33
N LEU A 267 -11.37 -1.68 2.81
CA LEU A 267 -10.40 -2.16 3.79
C LEU A 267 -11.01 -2.40 5.16
N LEU A 268 -11.97 -1.58 5.58
CA LEU A 268 -12.75 -1.79 6.81
C LEU A 268 -13.59 -3.07 6.72
N PHE A 269 -14.20 -3.33 5.57
CA PHE A 269 -14.96 -4.55 5.31
C PHE A 269 -14.07 -5.79 5.36
N ALA A 270 -12.91 -5.75 4.68
CA ALA A 270 -11.93 -6.82 4.71
C ALA A 270 -11.40 -7.11 6.12
N ASP A 271 -11.14 -6.07 6.92
CA ASP A 271 -10.76 -6.21 8.33
C ASP A 271 -11.87 -6.84 9.18
N THR A 272 -13.10 -6.49 8.93
CA THR A 272 -14.25 -7.08 9.64
C THR A 272 -14.38 -8.56 9.33
N ILE A 273 -14.25 -8.96 8.06
CA ILE A 273 -14.21 -10.37 7.65
C ILE A 273 -13.04 -11.11 8.31
N SER A 274 -11.84 -10.53 8.25
CA SER A 274 -10.62 -11.08 8.86
C SER A 274 -10.82 -11.48 10.33
N ARG A 275 -11.51 -10.63 11.07
CA ARG A 275 -11.81 -10.87 12.50
C ARG A 275 -12.98 -11.83 12.74
N SER A 276 -13.93 -11.89 11.83
CA SER A 276 -15.12 -12.74 11.99
C SER A 276 -14.83 -14.21 11.74
N ILE A 277 -13.91 -14.51 10.80
CA ILE A 277 -13.55 -15.89 10.42
C ILE A 277 -12.48 -16.47 11.35
N GLY A 278 -11.66 -15.66 11.96
CA GLY A 278 -10.42 -16.06 12.63
C GLY A 278 -10.54 -16.72 14.02
N ASN A 279 -11.74 -17.07 14.51
CA ASN A 279 -11.96 -17.81 15.81
C ASN A 279 -11.01 -17.36 16.95
N GLY A 280 -10.80 -16.06 17.13
CA GLY A 280 -9.95 -15.49 18.19
C GLY A 280 -8.60 -14.94 17.72
N SER A 281 -8.10 -15.31 16.54
CA SER A 281 -6.96 -14.67 15.86
C SER A 281 -7.42 -14.00 14.58
N ALA A 282 -7.03 -12.75 14.33
CA ALA A 282 -7.36 -12.09 13.07
C ALA A 282 -6.55 -12.70 11.93
N LEU A 283 -7.23 -13.04 10.83
CA LEU A 283 -6.55 -13.46 9.61
C LEU A 283 -5.78 -12.29 8.99
N PRO A 284 -4.72 -12.53 8.19
CA PRO A 284 -4.02 -11.49 7.46
C PRO A 284 -4.98 -10.70 6.53
N VAL A 285 -5.10 -9.39 6.74
CA VAL A 285 -6.01 -8.55 5.92
C VAL A 285 -5.57 -8.51 4.47
N GLY A 286 -4.26 -8.54 4.21
CA GLY A 286 -3.70 -8.64 2.86
C GLY A 286 -4.17 -9.90 2.10
N ALA A 287 -4.32 -11.03 2.78
CA ALA A 287 -4.87 -12.25 2.18
C ALA A 287 -6.37 -12.09 1.84
N ILE A 288 -7.14 -11.50 2.75
CA ILE A 288 -8.58 -11.25 2.51
C ILE A 288 -8.79 -10.28 1.35
N THR A 289 -8.04 -9.17 1.31
CA THR A 289 -8.13 -8.22 0.18
C THR A 289 -7.72 -8.87 -1.15
N SER A 290 -6.76 -9.77 -1.15
CA SER A 290 -6.34 -10.52 -2.34
C SER A 290 -7.40 -11.54 -2.77
N LEU A 291 -8.01 -12.24 -1.82
CA LEU A 291 -9.09 -13.22 -2.09
C LEU A 291 -10.33 -12.54 -2.66
N LEU A 292 -10.68 -11.35 -2.18
CA LEU A 292 -11.77 -10.55 -2.73
C LEU A 292 -11.38 -9.91 -4.07
N GLY A 293 -10.13 -9.51 -4.20
CA GLY A 293 -9.64 -8.75 -5.34
C GLY A 293 -9.45 -9.55 -6.60
N ALA A 294 -8.88 -10.75 -6.50
CA ALA A 294 -8.55 -11.55 -7.67
C ALA A 294 -9.80 -11.98 -8.47
N PRO A 295 -10.89 -12.51 -7.87
CA PRO A 295 -12.11 -12.83 -8.61
C PRO A 295 -12.76 -11.58 -9.21
N PHE A 296 -12.79 -10.46 -8.47
CA PHE A 296 -13.35 -9.20 -8.97
C PHE A 296 -12.59 -8.72 -10.21
N PHE A 297 -11.25 -8.83 -10.19
CA PHE A 297 -10.40 -8.45 -11.31
C PHE A 297 -10.65 -9.33 -12.56
N VAL A 298 -10.79 -10.65 -12.36
CA VAL A 298 -11.14 -11.57 -13.43
C VAL A 298 -12.51 -11.20 -14.02
N ALA A 299 -13.51 -10.93 -13.19
CA ALA A 299 -14.83 -10.51 -13.64
C ALA A 299 -14.79 -9.22 -14.48
N ILE A 300 -13.93 -8.24 -14.14
CA ILE A 300 -13.76 -7.00 -14.92
C ILE A 300 -13.21 -7.30 -16.32
N ILE A 301 -12.20 -8.16 -16.42
CA ILE A 301 -11.57 -8.51 -17.72
C ILE A 301 -12.61 -9.14 -18.64
N PHE A 302 -13.39 -10.09 -18.14
CA PHE A 302 -14.40 -10.78 -18.95
C PHE A 302 -15.63 -9.91 -19.28
N SER A 303 -16.03 -9.01 -18.38
CA SER A 303 -17.16 -8.08 -18.62
C SER A 303 -16.87 -7.10 -19.77
N ARG A 304 -15.62 -6.71 -19.99
CA ARG A 304 -15.24 -5.85 -21.14
C ARG A 304 -15.38 -6.54 -22.50
N ARG A 305 -15.31 -7.84 -22.56
CA ARG A 305 -15.48 -8.61 -23.80
C ARG A 305 -16.92 -8.66 -24.31
N CYS A 306 -17.91 -8.56 -23.41
CA CYS A 306 -19.33 -8.61 -23.80
C CYS A 306 -19.90 -7.29 -24.36
N ASN A 307 -19.19 -6.16 -24.16
CA ASN A 307 -19.66 -4.85 -24.66
C ASN A 307 -19.05 -4.44 -26.01
N ASN A 308 -18.23 -5.28 -26.61
CA ASN A 308 -17.59 -5.05 -27.93
C ASN A 308 -18.08 -6.03 -29.02
N VAL A 309 -19.29 -6.61 -28.85
CA VAL A 309 -20.01 -7.38 -29.88
C VAL A 309 -21.28 -6.66 -30.28
#